data_53e4ac43bc094dabc446e7543a6cdf58
#
_entry.id   53e4ac43bc094dabc446e7543a6cdf58
#
_cell.length_a   1.000
_cell.length_b   1.000
_cell.length_c   1.000
_cell.angle_alpha   90.00
_cell.angle_beta   90.00
_cell.angle_gamma   90.00
#
_symmetry.space_group_name_H-M   'P 1'
#
loop_
_entity.id
_entity.type
_entity.pdbx_description
1 polymer ?
#
loop_
_entity_poly.entity_id
_entity_poly.type
_entity_poly.pdbx_seq_one_letter_code
_entity_poly.pdbx_strand_id
1 'polypeptide(L)'
;MDELLNKALEKPRNLTCDELVELLSISTNKEMEKLFKAAYSVKERYIGRRVSVRGLIEWSNICKKNCFYCGIRSGNKNIERFSLTKDEILATAGFIFSAGYGSLVLQGGELESSANTDFISSVLAEIKSRWGNGLGVTLSLGEQEESVYQKWRDAGAHRYLLRIESSNPKLYEKLHPQGHSFERRVECLHTLKKLGYQLGTGVMIGLPEQSLLDLAHDIEFFAKVDADMIGMGPYIPHHDTPLGKSIPVTPEYMEQQLLLGLKMIAVTRLYLHDVNIASTTALQALAPDGRERGLLAGANVIMPNATAVG
;
A
#
# COMPACT_ATOMS: atom_id res chain seq x y z
N MET A 1 -1.29 17.77 23.19
CA MET A 1 -1.35 18.00 21.73
C MET A 1 -0.21 18.87 21.19
N ASP A 2 -0.12 20.17 21.52
CA ASP A 2 0.89 21.05 20.91
C ASP A 2 2.32 20.62 21.29
N GLU A 3 2.57 20.21 22.51
CA GLU A 3 3.86 19.64 22.96
C GLU A 3 4.21 18.36 22.17
N LEU A 4 3.23 17.47 22.00
CA LEU A 4 3.41 16.22 21.28
C LEU A 4 3.71 16.44 19.79
N LEU A 5 3.02 17.38 19.15
CA LEU A 5 3.31 17.76 17.76
C LEU A 5 4.72 18.39 17.65
N ASN A 6 5.12 19.27 18.57
CA ASN A 6 6.46 19.84 18.57
C ASN A 6 7.53 18.76 18.68
N LYS A 7 7.35 17.78 19.60
CA LYS A 7 8.23 16.63 19.74
C LYS A 7 8.34 15.82 18.44
N ALA A 8 7.21 15.59 17.74
CA ALA A 8 7.18 14.90 16.46
C ALA A 8 7.93 15.66 15.34
N LEU A 9 7.91 16.99 15.39
CA LEU A 9 8.56 17.86 14.38
C LEU A 9 10.08 17.94 14.54
N GLU A 10 10.64 17.63 15.71
CA GLU A 10 12.07 17.74 15.99
C GLU A 10 12.90 16.74 15.16
N LYS A 11 12.54 15.47 15.19
CA LYS A 11 13.24 14.38 14.48
C LYS A 11 12.31 13.18 14.23
N PRO A 12 12.59 12.35 13.21
CA PRO A 12 11.84 11.14 12.97
C PRO A 12 12.01 10.14 14.13
N ARG A 13 10.99 9.29 14.31
CA ARG A 13 10.94 8.20 15.30
C ARG A 13 11.11 8.69 16.75
N ASN A 14 10.64 9.92 17.03
CA ASN A 14 10.76 10.55 18.34
C ASN A 14 9.53 10.35 19.24
N LEU A 15 8.48 9.71 18.72
CA LEU A 15 7.26 9.40 19.47
C LEU A 15 7.32 7.98 20.02
N THR A 16 6.79 7.80 21.22
CA THR A 16 6.53 6.47 21.80
C THR A 16 5.24 5.86 21.22
N CYS A 17 5.04 4.57 21.42
CA CYS A 17 3.82 3.89 20.99
C CYS A 17 2.55 4.54 21.59
N ASP A 18 2.57 4.86 22.89
CA ASP A 18 1.45 5.53 23.57
C ASP A 18 1.16 6.92 22.98
N GLU A 19 2.20 7.68 22.62
CA GLU A 19 2.06 8.98 21.96
C GLU A 19 1.49 8.84 20.55
N LEU A 20 1.83 7.76 19.82
CA LEU A 20 1.19 7.46 18.53
C LEU A 20 -0.30 7.15 18.72
N VAL A 21 -0.66 6.38 19.75
CA VAL A 21 -2.06 6.11 20.11
C VAL A 21 -2.80 7.40 20.47
N GLU A 22 -2.18 8.31 21.25
CA GLU A 22 -2.76 9.61 21.59
C GLU A 22 -3.09 10.41 20.33
N LEU A 23 -2.16 10.52 19.36
CA LEU A 23 -2.39 11.22 18.11
C LEU A 23 -3.48 10.55 17.24
N LEU A 24 -3.56 9.23 17.23
CA LEU A 24 -4.59 8.49 16.51
C LEU A 24 -5.98 8.64 17.15
N SER A 25 -6.04 8.86 18.47
CA SER A 25 -7.31 8.99 19.23
C SER A 25 -8.00 10.34 19.08
N ILE A 26 -7.33 11.33 18.49
CA ILE A 26 -7.87 12.69 18.29
C ILE A 26 -9.24 12.63 17.60
N SER A 27 -10.21 13.36 18.17
CA SER A 27 -11.58 13.34 17.68
C SER A 27 -12.14 14.73 17.34
N THR A 28 -11.54 15.81 17.84
CA THR A 28 -12.04 17.16 17.57
C THR A 28 -11.51 17.72 16.25
N ASN A 29 -12.36 18.44 15.51
CA ASN A 29 -11.97 19.04 14.23
C ASN A 29 -10.76 19.97 14.36
N LYS A 30 -10.68 20.73 15.45
CA LYS A 30 -9.57 21.66 15.71
C LYS A 30 -8.23 20.93 15.88
N GLU A 31 -8.23 19.81 16.58
CA GLU A 31 -7.03 19.01 16.79
C GLU A 31 -6.63 18.25 15.52
N MET A 32 -7.60 17.72 14.79
CA MET A 32 -7.35 17.09 13.48
C MET A 32 -6.73 18.09 12.49
N GLU A 33 -7.22 19.32 12.45
CA GLU A 33 -6.64 20.37 11.61
C GLU A 33 -5.17 20.65 11.98
N LYS A 34 -4.85 20.74 13.27
CA LYS A 34 -3.47 20.91 13.75
C LYS A 34 -2.59 19.71 13.34
N LEU A 35 -3.09 18.48 13.52
CA LEU A 35 -2.38 17.25 13.14
C LEU A 35 -2.04 17.24 11.64
N PHE A 36 -3.02 17.49 10.78
CA PHE A 36 -2.83 17.49 9.34
C PHE A 36 -1.90 18.60 8.86
N LYS A 37 -2.01 19.81 9.43
CA LYS A 37 -1.06 20.91 9.15
C LYS A 37 0.37 20.57 9.54
N ALA A 38 0.57 19.96 10.72
CA ALA A 38 1.90 19.52 11.17
C ALA A 38 2.47 18.44 10.22
N ALA A 39 1.69 17.43 9.87
CA ALA A 39 2.12 16.38 8.94
C ALA A 39 2.41 16.94 7.54
N TYR A 40 1.59 17.86 7.03
CA TYR A 40 1.84 18.52 5.76
C TYR A 40 3.14 19.34 5.78
N SER A 41 3.45 20.04 6.87
CA SER A 41 4.71 20.79 7.01
C SER A 41 5.93 19.87 7.00
N VAL A 42 5.85 18.69 7.61
CA VAL A 42 6.90 17.66 7.53
C VAL A 42 7.05 17.16 6.09
N LYS A 43 5.95 16.83 5.42
CA LYS A 43 5.99 16.45 4.00
C LYS A 43 6.67 17.53 3.16
N GLU A 44 6.26 18.80 3.32
CA GLU A 44 6.82 19.91 2.56
C GLU A 44 8.33 20.08 2.80
N ARG A 45 8.77 19.89 4.04
CA ARG A 45 10.19 20.01 4.43
C ARG A 45 11.06 18.88 3.88
N TYR A 46 10.61 17.61 3.94
CA TYR A 46 11.43 16.44 3.65
C TYR A 46 11.19 15.87 2.24
N ILE A 47 10.00 16.02 1.69
CA ILE A 47 9.61 15.49 0.37
C ILE A 47 9.40 16.61 -0.65
N GLY A 48 8.96 17.79 -0.19
CA GLY A 48 8.54 18.91 -1.04
C GLY A 48 7.06 18.83 -1.40
N ARG A 49 6.64 19.74 -2.30
CA ARG A 49 5.23 19.83 -2.75
C ARG A 49 4.89 18.90 -3.91
N ARG A 50 5.87 18.18 -4.45
CA ARG A 50 5.66 17.27 -5.58
C ARG A 50 4.83 16.05 -5.15
N VAL A 51 3.93 15.65 -6.04
CA VAL A 51 3.20 14.38 -5.94
C VAL A 51 3.77 13.43 -6.98
N SER A 52 4.21 12.26 -6.52
CA SER A 52 4.68 11.20 -7.42
C SER A 52 3.47 10.44 -7.96
N VAL A 53 3.31 10.44 -9.27
CA VAL A 53 2.28 9.64 -9.95
C VAL A 53 2.89 8.33 -10.43
N ARG A 54 2.28 7.20 -10.08
CA ARG A 54 2.69 5.87 -10.53
C ARG A 54 1.51 5.21 -11.23
N GLY A 55 1.61 4.93 -12.52
CA GLY A 55 0.54 4.27 -13.26
C GLY A 55 0.35 2.84 -12.76
N LEU A 56 -0.84 2.48 -12.31
CA LEU A 56 -1.16 1.13 -11.88
C LEU A 56 -1.63 0.31 -13.07
N ILE A 57 -0.99 -0.83 -13.31
CA ILE A 57 -1.41 -1.87 -14.26
C ILE A 57 -1.85 -3.10 -13.46
N GLU A 58 -3.14 -3.36 -13.44
CA GLU A 58 -3.69 -4.61 -12.91
C GLU A 58 -3.65 -5.66 -14.01
N TRP A 59 -2.54 -6.42 -14.08
CA TRP A 59 -2.34 -7.35 -15.18
C TRP A 59 -3.13 -8.64 -15.06
N SER A 60 -3.53 -9.04 -13.82
CA SER A 60 -4.35 -10.23 -13.59
C SER A 60 -5.03 -10.18 -12.23
N ASN A 61 -6.27 -10.67 -12.16
CA ASN A 61 -6.98 -10.89 -10.90
C ASN A 61 -7.03 -12.38 -10.49
N ILE A 62 -6.24 -13.24 -11.16
CA ILE A 62 -6.10 -14.65 -10.80
C ILE A 62 -5.17 -14.75 -9.58
N CYS A 63 -5.66 -15.30 -8.47
CA CYS A 63 -4.90 -15.41 -7.22
C CYS A 63 -5.06 -16.81 -6.63
N LYS A 64 -3.97 -17.43 -6.17
CA LYS A 64 -4.01 -18.70 -5.44
C LYS A 64 -4.40 -18.54 -3.97
N LYS A 65 -4.19 -17.36 -3.40
CA LYS A 65 -4.51 -17.05 -1.99
C LYS A 65 -6.01 -16.89 -1.78
N ASN A 66 -6.45 -17.14 -0.54
CA ASN A 66 -7.86 -17.11 -0.18
C ASN A 66 -8.14 -16.18 1.01
N CYS A 67 -7.47 -15.04 1.06
CA CYS A 67 -7.59 -14.04 2.13
C CYS A 67 -9.04 -13.62 2.34
N PHE A 68 -9.49 -13.55 3.59
CA PHE A 68 -10.92 -13.37 3.93
C PHE A 68 -11.47 -11.98 3.64
N TYR A 69 -10.61 -11.01 3.36
CA TYR A 69 -10.97 -9.62 3.03
C TYR A 69 -10.92 -9.30 1.54
N CYS A 70 -10.33 -10.18 0.71
CA CYS A 70 -9.94 -9.83 -0.66
C CYS A 70 -10.99 -10.27 -1.69
N GLY A 71 -11.47 -9.33 -2.51
CA GLY A 71 -12.46 -9.62 -3.58
C GLY A 71 -11.94 -10.58 -4.64
N ILE A 72 -10.62 -10.59 -4.93
CA ILE A 72 -10.01 -11.49 -5.92
C ILE A 72 -9.55 -12.84 -5.33
N ARG A 73 -9.89 -13.16 -4.09
CA ARG A 73 -9.54 -14.44 -3.45
C ARG A 73 -9.95 -15.64 -4.31
N SER A 74 -9.18 -16.75 -4.22
CA SER A 74 -9.44 -17.96 -5.03
C SER A 74 -10.84 -18.58 -4.78
N GLY A 75 -11.36 -18.41 -3.58
CA GLY A 75 -12.71 -18.88 -3.20
C GLY A 75 -13.86 -18.01 -3.70
N ASN A 76 -13.61 -16.80 -4.23
CA ASN A 76 -14.65 -15.99 -4.86
C ASN A 76 -14.93 -16.51 -6.27
N LYS A 77 -16.15 -17.04 -6.50
CA LYS A 77 -16.61 -17.58 -7.79
C LYS A 77 -17.50 -16.60 -8.56
N ASN A 78 -17.80 -15.43 -7.97
CA ASN A 78 -18.72 -14.45 -8.52
C ASN A 78 -18.02 -13.37 -9.36
N ILE A 79 -16.70 -13.48 -9.56
CA ILE A 79 -15.94 -12.52 -10.35
C ILE A 79 -15.42 -13.15 -11.64
N GLU A 80 -15.43 -12.38 -12.71
CA GLU A 80 -14.76 -12.74 -13.95
C GLU A 80 -13.24 -12.67 -13.75
N ARG A 81 -12.54 -13.72 -14.20
CA ARG A 81 -11.09 -13.79 -14.10
C ARG A 81 -10.47 -13.35 -15.43
N PHE A 82 -9.44 -12.51 -15.31
CA PHE A 82 -8.72 -12.03 -16.48
C PHE A 82 -7.20 -12.08 -16.27
N SER A 83 -6.47 -12.05 -17.37
CA SER A 83 -5.03 -11.79 -17.44
C SER A 83 -4.75 -11.02 -18.71
N LEU A 84 -3.99 -9.95 -18.61
CA LEU A 84 -3.53 -9.20 -19.78
C LEU A 84 -2.41 -9.95 -20.49
N THR A 85 -2.38 -9.81 -21.78
CA THR A 85 -1.25 -10.23 -22.61
C THR A 85 -0.05 -9.30 -22.41
N LYS A 86 1.12 -9.74 -22.85
CA LYS A 86 2.34 -8.92 -22.81
C LYS A 86 2.16 -7.62 -23.60
N ASP A 87 1.51 -7.69 -24.76
CA ASP A 87 1.29 -6.53 -25.63
C ASP A 87 0.37 -5.49 -24.98
N GLU A 88 -0.69 -5.92 -24.30
CA GLU A 88 -1.59 -5.02 -23.55
C GLU A 88 -0.85 -4.35 -22.38
N ILE A 89 -0.02 -5.09 -21.65
CA ILE A 89 0.81 -4.51 -20.58
C ILE A 89 1.78 -3.48 -21.15
N LEU A 90 2.46 -3.79 -22.26
CA LEU A 90 3.42 -2.89 -22.90
C LEU A 90 2.75 -1.66 -23.51
N ALA A 91 1.56 -1.79 -24.09
CA ALA A 91 0.78 -0.66 -24.59
C ALA A 91 0.42 0.30 -23.43
N THR A 92 -0.07 -0.25 -22.30
CA THR A 92 -0.38 0.54 -21.11
C THR A 92 0.87 1.17 -20.51
N ALA A 93 2.00 0.46 -20.46
CA ALA A 93 3.28 1.02 -20.02
C ALA A 93 3.76 2.18 -20.91
N GLY A 94 3.55 2.07 -22.24
CA GLY A 94 3.81 3.14 -23.20
C GLY A 94 2.96 4.38 -22.95
N PHE A 95 1.66 4.21 -22.65
CA PHE A 95 0.79 5.31 -22.24
C PHE A 95 1.30 5.99 -20.96
N ILE A 96 1.61 5.21 -19.92
CA ILE A 96 2.14 5.73 -18.64
C ILE A 96 3.42 6.54 -18.87
N PHE A 97 4.34 6.03 -19.71
CA PHE A 97 5.57 6.72 -20.06
C PHE A 97 5.31 8.04 -20.79
N SER A 98 4.43 8.01 -21.81
CA SER A 98 4.06 9.20 -22.60
C SER A 98 3.32 10.25 -21.79
N ALA A 99 2.54 9.83 -20.78
CA ALA A 99 1.88 10.72 -19.82
C ALA A 99 2.84 11.34 -18.79
N GLY A 100 4.13 10.99 -18.80
CA GLY A 100 5.13 11.57 -17.91
C GLY A 100 5.09 11.08 -16.47
N TYR A 101 4.47 9.93 -16.18
CA TYR A 101 4.37 9.41 -14.82
C TYR A 101 5.71 8.95 -14.24
N GLY A 102 6.67 8.59 -15.08
CA GLY A 102 8.02 8.18 -14.68
C GLY A 102 8.12 6.82 -13.99
N SER A 103 7.02 6.22 -13.57
CA SER A 103 6.99 4.88 -13.00
C SER A 103 5.62 4.22 -13.11
N LEU A 104 5.63 2.89 -13.11
CA LEU A 104 4.44 2.05 -13.05
C LEU A 104 4.49 1.06 -11.87
N VAL A 105 3.33 0.56 -11.51
CA VAL A 105 3.14 -0.58 -10.61
C VAL A 105 2.49 -1.69 -11.42
N LEU A 106 3.13 -2.84 -11.54
CA LEU A 106 2.54 -4.04 -12.11
C LEU A 106 1.99 -4.88 -10.96
N GLN A 107 0.67 -4.89 -10.85
CA GLN A 107 -0.06 -5.55 -9.78
C GLN A 107 -0.86 -6.74 -10.31
N GLY A 108 -0.92 -7.80 -9.53
CA GLY A 108 -1.76 -8.96 -9.82
C GLY A 108 -2.03 -9.80 -8.59
N GLY A 109 -2.86 -10.82 -8.77
CA GLY A 109 -3.00 -11.85 -7.75
C GLY A 109 -1.70 -12.64 -7.59
N GLU A 110 -1.55 -13.31 -6.44
CA GLU A 110 -0.38 -14.11 -6.15
C GLU A 110 -0.43 -15.44 -6.90
N LEU A 111 0.55 -15.66 -7.77
CA LEU A 111 0.73 -16.88 -8.56
C LEU A 111 2.18 -17.36 -8.43
N GLU A 112 2.36 -18.62 -8.05
CA GLU A 112 3.67 -19.28 -7.96
C GLU A 112 3.74 -20.35 -9.04
N SER A 113 4.34 -20.02 -10.18
CA SER A 113 4.67 -20.99 -11.23
C SER A 113 5.84 -20.48 -12.05
N SER A 114 6.62 -21.38 -12.63
CA SER A 114 7.72 -21.01 -13.54
C SER A 114 7.20 -20.21 -14.73
N ALA A 115 6.06 -20.60 -15.31
CA ALA A 115 5.45 -19.88 -16.42
C ALA A 115 5.13 -18.44 -16.08
N ASN A 116 4.55 -18.17 -14.87
CA ASN A 116 4.29 -16.81 -14.41
C ASN A 116 5.60 -16.04 -14.17
N THR A 117 6.59 -16.69 -13.55
CA THR A 117 7.90 -16.08 -13.31
C THR A 117 8.56 -15.65 -14.61
N ASP A 118 8.55 -16.53 -15.63
CA ASP A 118 9.14 -16.27 -16.94
C ASP A 118 8.38 -15.18 -17.71
N PHE A 119 7.04 -15.21 -17.65
CA PHE A 119 6.20 -14.19 -18.24
C PHE A 119 6.53 -12.80 -17.68
N ILE A 120 6.50 -12.62 -16.37
CA ILE A 120 6.82 -11.33 -15.71
C ILE A 120 8.25 -10.91 -16.04
N SER A 121 9.24 -11.83 -16.02
CA SER A 121 10.61 -11.53 -16.41
C SER A 121 10.70 -11.01 -17.84
N SER A 122 9.95 -11.61 -18.75
CA SER A 122 9.91 -11.18 -20.17
C SER A 122 9.28 -9.79 -20.36
N VAL A 123 8.25 -9.47 -19.58
CA VAL A 123 7.62 -8.13 -19.56
C VAL A 123 8.61 -7.08 -19.03
N LEU A 124 9.27 -7.37 -17.91
CA LEU A 124 10.26 -6.47 -17.31
C LEU A 124 11.43 -6.18 -18.27
N ALA A 125 11.99 -7.21 -18.88
CA ALA A 125 13.08 -7.08 -19.85
C ALA A 125 12.68 -6.19 -21.03
N GLU A 126 11.45 -6.35 -21.54
CA GLU A 126 10.94 -5.54 -22.65
C GLU A 126 10.71 -4.08 -22.22
N ILE A 127 10.13 -3.84 -21.03
CA ILE A 127 9.97 -2.49 -20.47
C ILE A 127 11.34 -1.82 -20.35
N LYS A 128 12.33 -2.54 -19.81
CA LYS A 128 13.70 -2.04 -19.66
C LYS A 128 14.37 -1.76 -21.00
N SER A 129 14.14 -2.60 -22.01
CA SER A 129 14.65 -2.41 -23.36
C SER A 129 14.09 -1.15 -24.03
N ARG A 130 12.76 -0.90 -23.88
CA ARG A 130 12.08 0.23 -24.55
C ARG A 130 12.32 1.57 -23.87
N TRP A 131 12.31 1.62 -22.53
CA TRP A 131 12.31 2.89 -21.78
C TRP A 131 13.48 3.06 -20.84
N GLY A 132 14.32 2.06 -20.68
CA GLY A 132 15.52 2.13 -19.84
C GLY A 132 15.23 2.55 -18.39
N ASN A 133 15.93 3.60 -17.96
CA ASN A 133 15.70 4.19 -16.63
C ASN A 133 14.58 5.26 -16.62
N GLY A 134 14.01 5.59 -17.78
CA GLY A 134 12.93 6.58 -17.88
C GLY A 134 11.59 6.08 -17.35
N LEU A 135 11.40 4.76 -17.19
CA LEU A 135 10.21 4.16 -16.62
C LEU A 135 10.55 3.17 -15.50
N GLY A 136 10.36 3.59 -14.27
CA GLY A 136 10.58 2.75 -13.10
C GLY A 136 9.48 1.72 -12.91
N VAL A 137 9.82 0.48 -12.50
CA VAL A 137 8.85 -0.59 -12.27
C VAL A 137 8.81 -1.00 -10.80
N THR A 138 7.61 -1.00 -10.24
CA THR A 138 7.26 -1.61 -8.95
C THR A 138 6.46 -2.88 -9.22
N LEU A 139 6.82 -4.00 -8.61
CA LEU A 139 5.99 -5.21 -8.62
C LEU A 139 5.13 -5.29 -7.36
N SER A 140 3.92 -5.82 -7.50
CA SER A 140 3.01 -6.16 -6.39
C SER A 140 2.31 -7.47 -6.73
N LEU A 141 3.01 -8.60 -6.51
CA LEU A 141 2.66 -9.94 -6.99
C LEU A 141 2.66 -11.00 -5.87
N GLY A 142 2.52 -10.55 -4.61
CA GLY A 142 2.44 -11.42 -3.45
C GLY A 142 3.78 -12.00 -3.00
N GLU A 143 3.70 -13.08 -2.24
CA GLU A 143 4.86 -13.82 -1.72
C GLU A 143 5.48 -14.69 -2.81
N GLN A 144 6.80 -14.71 -2.86
CA GLN A 144 7.56 -15.53 -3.80
C GLN A 144 8.81 -16.11 -3.11
N GLU A 145 9.46 -17.06 -3.75
CA GLU A 145 10.77 -17.53 -3.34
C GLU A 145 11.88 -16.51 -3.65
N GLU A 146 12.96 -16.51 -2.86
CA GLU A 146 14.10 -15.58 -3.03
C GLU A 146 14.64 -15.58 -4.47
N SER A 147 14.72 -16.76 -5.10
CA SER A 147 15.20 -16.91 -6.49
C SER A 147 14.29 -16.20 -7.52
N VAL A 148 12.97 -16.16 -7.27
CA VAL A 148 12.01 -15.45 -8.12
C VAL A 148 12.17 -13.95 -7.96
N TYR A 149 12.26 -13.46 -6.72
CA TYR A 149 12.55 -12.05 -6.45
C TYR A 149 13.87 -11.62 -7.11
N GLN A 150 14.94 -12.41 -6.98
CA GLN A 150 16.22 -12.13 -7.62
C GLN A 150 16.08 -12.05 -9.15
N LYS A 151 15.42 -13.02 -9.77
CA LYS A 151 15.20 -13.04 -11.21
C LYS A 151 14.45 -11.82 -11.73
N TRP A 152 13.41 -11.37 -11.02
CA TRP A 152 12.66 -10.17 -11.40
C TRP A 152 13.47 -8.89 -11.19
N ARG A 153 14.31 -8.86 -10.16
CA ARG A 153 15.21 -7.73 -9.94
C ARG A 153 16.24 -7.62 -11.08
N ASP A 154 16.85 -8.71 -11.47
CA ASP A 154 17.81 -8.76 -12.58
C ASP A 154 17.16 -8.39 -13.91
N ALA A 155 15.88 -8.73 -14.09
CA ALA A 155 15.09 -8.32 -15.26
C ALA A 155 14.67 -6.84 -15.26
N GLY A 156 14.90 -6.08 -14.17
CA GLY A 156 14.70 -4.62 -14.14
C GLY A 156 13.68 -4.09 -13.14
N ALA A 157 13.03 -4.94 -12.34
CA ALA A 157 12.21 -4.47 -11.22
C ALA A 157 13.11 -3.98 -10.08
N HIS A 158 12.92 -2.75 -9.62
CA HIS A 158 13.74 -2.19 -8.54
C HIS A 158 12.93 -1.83 -7.29
N ARG A 159 11.60 -1.92 -7.34
CA ARG A 159 10.68 -1.74 -6.22
C ARG A 159 9.76 -2.94 -6.11
N TYR A 160 9.40 -3.28 -4.88
CA TYR A 160 8.41 -4.32 -4.61
C TYR A 160 7.45 -3.85 -3.51
N LEU A 161 6.15 -3.97 -3.75
CA LEU A 161 5.11 -3.68 -2.77
C LEU A 161 4.51 -5.01 -2.28
N LEU A 162 4.76 -5.33 -1.01
CA LEU A 162 4.19 -6.48 -0.32
C LEU A 162 3.57 -6.02 1.00
N ARG A 163 2.25 -5.90 1.04
CA ARG A 163 1.56 -5.42 2.23
C ARG A 163 1.55 -6.47 3.31
N ILE A 164 1.90 -6.06 4.54
CA ILE A 164 1.79 -6.92 5.74
C ILE A 164 0.32 -7.08 6.17
N GLU A 165 -0.56 -6.15 5.82
CA GLU A 165 -1.97 -6.00 6.15
C GLU A 165 -2.27 -5.70 7.63
N SER A 166 -1.57 -6.31 8.56
CA SER A 166 -1.48 -5.96 9.97
C SER A 166 -0.18 -6.51 10.55
N SER A 167 0.50 -5.75 11.38
CA SER A 167 1.70 -6.20 12.11
C SER A 167 1.37 -7.01 13.37
N ASN A 168 0.09 -7.11 13.76
CA ASN A 168 -0.39 -7.98 14.83
C ASN A 168 -0.58 -9.41 14.29
N PRO A 169 0.23 -10.41 14.72
CA PRO A 169 0.11 -11.79 14.22
C PRO A 169 -1.26 -12.41 14.43
N LYS A 170 -1.91 -12.13 15.59
CA LYS A 170 -3.24 -12.66 15.91
C LYS A 170 -4.31 -12.09 14.99
N LEU A 171 -4.23 -10.80 14.66
CA LEU A 171 -5.14 -10.18 13.71
C LEU A 171 -4.86 -10.67 12.29
N TYR A 172 -3.59 -10.84 11.92
CA TYR A 172 -3.19 -11.42 10.63
C TYR A 172 -3.79 -12.81 10.42
N GLU A 173 -3.74 -13.69 11.43
CA GLU A 173 -4.34 -15.04 11.38
C GLU A 173 -5.86 -14.98 11.16
N LYS A 174 -6.57 -14.01 11.76
CA LYS A 174 -8.02 -13.84 11.55
C LYS A 174 -8.38 -13.37 10.14
N LEU A 175 -7.46 -12.72 9.45
CA LEU A 175 -7.65 -12.23 8.08
C LEU A 175 -7.38 -13.28 7.01
N HIS A 176 -6.72 -14.38 7.37
CA HIS A 176 -6.23 -15.36 6.43
C HIS A 176 -6.66 -16.78 6.79
N PRO A 177 -6.90 -17.65 5.81
CA PRO A 177 -7.15 -19.06 6.06
C PRO A 177 -5.88 -19.77 6.53
N GLN A 178 -6.07 -20.96 7.06
CA GLN A 178 -4.98 -21.86 7.44
C GLN A 178 -3.98 -22.04 6.29
N GLY A 179 -2.67 -22.02 6.59
CA GLY A 179 -1.61 -22.11 5.59
C GLY A 179 -1.06 -20.78 5.09
N HIS A 180 -1.60 -19.64 5.57
CA HIS A 180 -0.96 -18.32 5.42
C HIS A 180 -0.20 -17.99 6.71
N SER A 181 1.12 -17.78 6.62
CA SER A 181 1.98 -17.49 7.77
C SER A 181 2.35 -16.01 7.82
N PHE A 182 2.17 -15.42 8.99
CA PHE A 182 2.67 -14.07 9.29
C PHE A 182 4.20 -14.03 9.18
N GLU A 183 4.88 -15.04 9.70
CA GLU A 183 6.35 -15.15 9.68
C GLU A 183 6.87 -15.21 8.25
N ARG A 184 6.21 -15.99 7.38
CA ARG A 184 6.58 -16.07 5.95
C ARG A 184 6.42 -14.71 5.27
N ARG A 185 5.35 -13.97 5.57
CA ARG A 185 5.14 -12.62 5.04
C ARG A 185 6.25 -11.67 5.48
N VAL A 186 6.64 -11.72 6.76
CA VAL A 186 7.75 -10.91 7.30
C VAL A 186 9.09 -11.33 6.70
N GLU A 187 9.35 -12.64 6.55
CA GLU A 187 10.54 -13.15 5.87
C GLU A 187 10.66 -12.65 4.43
N CYS A 188 9.56 -12.65 3.67
CA CYS A 188 9.54 -12.09 2.32
C CYS A 188 9.92 -10.60 2.30
N LEU A 189 9.43 -9.79 3.27
CA LEU A 189 9.81 -8.38 3.37
C LEU A 189 11.31 -8.20 3.62
N HIS A 190 11.89 -9.00 4.53
CA HIS A 190 13.33 -8.98 4.79
C HIS A 190 14.14 -9.46 3.57
N THR A 191 13.68 -10.49 2.88
CA THR A 191 14.31 -11.00 1.65
C THR A 191 14.33 -9.93 0.56
N LEU A 192 13.22 -9.23 0.33
CA LEU A 192 13.15 -8.12 -0.63
C LEU A 192 14.15 -7.00 -0.30
N LYS A 193 14.25 -6.64 0.99
CA LYS A 193 15.22 -5.62 1.43
C LYS A 193 16.66 -6.11 1.23
N LYS A 194 16.97 -7.36 1.64
CA LYS A 194 18.28 -8.02 1.43
C LYS A 194 18.71 -8.02 -0.04
N LEU A 195 17.77 -8.28 -0.94
CA LEU A 195 18.00 -8.24 -2.39
C LEU A 195 18.15 -6.82 -2.95
N GLY A 196 18.00 -5.78 -2.13
CA GLY A 196 18.19 -4.38 -2.49
C GLY A 196 17.00 -3.76 -3.24
N TYR A 197 15.80 -4.32 -3.11
CA TYR A 197 14.58 -3.62 -3.54
C TYR A 197 14.32 -2.38 -2.69
N GLN A 198 13.80 -1.32 -3.30
CA GLN A 198 13.07 -0.31 -2.55
C GLN A 198 11.77 -0.97 -2.08
N LEU A 199 11.68 -1.18 -0.75
CA LEU A 199 10.62 -1.96 -0.14
C LEU A 199 9.37 -1.11 0.08
N GLY A 200 8.25 -1.55 -0.49
CA GLY A 200 6.92 -1.07 -0.15
C GLY A 200 6.19 -2.07 0.75
N THR A 201 5.55 -1.60 1.79
CA THR A 201 4.61 -2.38 2.59
C THR A 201 3.38 -1.55 2.95
N GLY A 202 2.49 -2.04 3.80
CA GLY A 202 1.31 -1.31 4.24
C GLY A 202 0.31 -2.20 4.95
N VAL A 203 -0.72 -1.56 5.47
CA VAL A 203 -1.76 -2.22 6.27
C VAL A 203 -3.15 -1.80 5.84
N MET A 204 -4.14 -2.58 6.21
CA MET A 204 -5.53 -2.15 6.22
C MET A 204 -5.84 -1.44 7.54
N ILE A 205 -6.64 -0.38 7.45
CA ILE A 205 -6.97 0.49 8.58
C ILE A 205 -8.45 0.33 8.90
N GLY A 206 -8.79 0.17 10.19
CA GLY A 206 -10.18 0.02 10.64
C GLY A 206 -10.78 -1.36 10.36
N LEU A 207 -9.94 -2.40 10.46
CA LEU A 207 -10.39 -3.79 10.45
C LEU A 207 -11.24 -4.10 11.69
N PRO A 208 -12.17 -5.05 11.61
CA PRO A 208 -12.81 -5.58 12.80
C PRO A 208 -11.77 -6.01 13.85
N GLU A 209 -12.01 -5.66 15.10
CA GLU A 209 -11.15 -5.93 16.26
C GLU A 209 -9.76 -5.26 16.23
N GLN A 210 -9.45 -4.44 15.26
CA GLN A 210 -8.21 -3.66 15.23
C GLN A 210 -8.30 -2.48 16.21
N SER A 211 -7.37 -2.40 17.15
CA SER A 211 -7.26 -1.28 18.09
C SER A 211 -6.37 -0.16 17.55
N LEU A 212 -6.43 1.02 18.19
CA LEU A 212 -5.46 2.10 17.91
C LEU A 212 -4.03 1.71 18.28
N LEU A 213 -3.86 0.82 19.27
CA LEU A 213 -2.56 0.26 19.61
C LEU A 213 -2.00 -0.62 18.49
N ASP A 214 -2.85 -1.42 17.82
CA ASP A 214 -2.41 -2.19 16.65
C ASP A 214 -1.93 -1.26 15.53
N LEU A 215 -2.65 -0.16 15.28
CA LEU A 215 -2.25 0.83 14.29
C LEU A 215 -0.95 1.57 14.66
N ALA A 216 -0.71 1.84 15.93
CA ALA A 216 0.56 2.40 16.40
C ALA A 216 1.72 1.42 16.18
N HIS A 217 1.54 0.15 16.52
CA HIS A 217 2.52 -0.91 16.21
C HIS A 217 2.74 -1.09 14.70
N ASP A 218 1.71 -0.93 13.88
CA ASP A 218 1.85 -0.94 12.41
C ASP A 218 2.79 0.18 11.93
N ILE A 219 2.70 1.38 12.51
CA ILE A 219 3.60 2.51 12.20
C ILE A 219 5.05 2.19 12.63
N GLU A 220 5.25 1.62 13.83
CA GLU A 220 6.57 1.18 14.29
C GLU A 220 7.13 0.05 13.40
N PHE A 221 6.26 -0.87 12.95
CA PHE A 221 6.65 -1.95 12.03
C PHE A 221 7.19 -1.41 10.71
N PHE A 222 6.60 -0.35 10.14
CA PHE A 222 7.14 0.28 8.94
C PHE A 222 8.56 0.77 9.12
N ALA A 223 8.86 1.36 10.30
CA ALA A 223 10.21 1.77 10.65
C ALA A 223 11.17 0.58 10.82
N LYS A 224 10.68 -0.52 11.45
CA LYS A 224 11.47 -1.72 11.72
C LYS A 224 11.91 -2.45 10.46
N VAL A 225 11.04 -2.52 9.44
CA VAL A 225 11.39 -3.15 8.15
C VAL A 225 12.08 -2.19 7.18
N ASP A 226 12.33 -0.96 7.62
CA ASP A 226 12.96 0.11 6.84
C ASP A 226 12.24 0.29 5.48
N ALA A 227 10.94 0.53 5.53
CA ALA A 227 10.10 0.66 4.35
C ALA A 227 10.39 1.97 3.60
N ASP A 228 10.54 1.89 2.28
CA ASP A 228 10.74 3.04 1.38
C ASP A 228 9.40 3.64 0.91
N MET A 229 8.31 2.86 1.00
CA MET A 229 6.96 3.29 0.62
C MET A 229 5.89 2.59 1.48
N ILE A 230 4.90 3.37 1.90
CA ILE A 230 3.74 2.87 2.65
C ILE A 230 2.49 2.96 1.78
N GLY A 231 1.91 1.79 1.50
CA GLY A 231 0.64 1.62 0.80
C GLY A 231 -0.48 1.19 1.74
N MET A 232 -0.89 2.05 2.65
CA MET A 232 -1.97 1.78 3.61
C MET A 232 -3.27 2.45 3.20
N GLY A 233 -4.39 1.87 3.61
CA GLY A 233 -5.70 2.46 3.33
C GLY A 233 -6.80 1.88 4.20
N PRO A 234 -7.90 2.62 4.33
CA PRO A 234 -9.09 2.15 5.03
C PRO A 234 -9.60 0.82 4.46
N TYR A 235 -10.05 -0.05 5.36
CA TYR A 235 -10.70 -1.28 4.96
C TYR A 235 -12.10 -0.97 4.40
N ILE A 236 -12.33 -1.38 3.16
CA ILE A 236 -13.64 -1.30 2.51
C ILE A 236 -14.19 -2.73 2.40
N PRO A 237 -15.29 -3.04 3.09
CA PRO A 237 -15.88 -4.35 3.04
C PRO A 237 -16.35 -4.73 1.63
N HIS A 238 -15.96 -5.90 1.16
CA HIS A 238 -16.42 -6.44 -0.11
C HIS A 238 -17.48 -7.54 0.17
N HIS A 239 -18.65 -7.42 -0.41
CA HIS A 239 -19.81 -8.28 -0.15
C HIS A 239 -19.57 -9.79 -0.40
N ASP A 240 -18.69 -10.13 -1.34
CA ASP A 240 -18.32 -11.52 -1.67
C ASP A 240 -17.17 -12.08 -0.82
N THR A 241 -16.82 -11.41 0.27
CA THR A 241 -15.74 -11.88 1.14
C THR A 241 -16.25 -12.33 2.51
N PRO A 242 -15.64 -13.35 3.13
CA PRO A 242 -16.02 -13.79 4.45
C PRO A 242 -16.04 -12.69 5.51
N LEU A 243 -15.05 -11.77 5.46
CA LEU A 243 -14.93 -10.67 6.41
C LEU A 243 -15.94 -9.55 6.12
N GLY A 244 -16.15 -9.22 4.84
CA GLY A 244 -16.92 -8.03 4.46
C GLY A 244 -18.43 -8.22 4.43
N LYS A 245 -18.91 -9.45 4.18
CA LYS A 245 -20.34 -9.73 3.97
C LYS A 245 -21.25 -9.37 5.15
N SER A 246 -20.72 -9.31 6.36
CA SER A 246 -21.47 -9.03 7.59
C SER A 246 -21.28 -7.59 8.11
N ILE A 247 -20.49 -6.76 7.43
CA ILE A 247 -20.20 -5.40 7.86
C ILE A 247 -21.09 -4.43 7.08
N PRO A 248 -22.00 -3.70 7.74
CA PRO A 248 -22.82 -2.71 7.08
C PRO A 248 -21.97 -1.49 6.70
N VAL A 249 -22.03 -1.10 5.44
CA VAL A 249 -21.35 0.10 4.95
C VAL A 249 -22.35 1.26 5.00
N THR A 250 -22.36 1.98 6.14
CA THR A 250 -23.19 3.16 6.34
C THR A 250 -22.40 4.44 6.09
N PRO A 251 -23.05 5.61 5.90
CA PRO A 251 -22.36 6.88 5.80
C PRO A 251 -21.43 7.16 7.01
N GLU A 252 -21.85 6.81 8.21
CA GLU A 252 -21.08 6.98 9.44
C GLU A 252 -19.85 6.07 9.44
N TYR A 253 -19.99 4.83 8.99
CA TYR A 253 -18.85 3.91 8.79
C TYR A 253 -17.84 4.49 7.80
N MET A 254 -18.32 4.98 6.67
CA MET A 254 -17.46 5.56 5.63
C MET A 254 -16.69 6.79 6.15
N GLU A 255 -17.35 7.66 6.89
CA GLU A 255 -16.72 8.85 7.48
C GLU A 255 -15.66 8.45 8.53
N GLN A 256 -15.98 7.52 9.43
CA GLN A 256 -15.05 7.02 10.43
C GLN A 256 -13.80 6.39 9.79
N GLN A 257 -13.97 5.55 8.77
CA GLN A 257 -12.89 4.94 8.02
C GLN A 257 -12.02 5.98 7.31
N LEU A 258 -12.64 6.98 6.70
CA LEU A 258 -11.93 8.07 6.04
C LEU A 258 -11.06 8.85 7.05
N LEU A 259 -11.66 9.29 8.16
CA LEU A 259 -10.95 10.07 9.18
C LEU A 259 -9.81 9.27 9.81
N LEU A 260 -10.02 7.99 10.11
CA LEU A 260 -8.98 7.12 10.64
C LEU A 260 -7.83 6.93 9.62
N GLY A 261 -8.17 6.75 8.34
CA GLY A 261 -7.19 6.66 7.27
C GLY A 261 -6.34 7.93 7.12
N LEU A 262 -6.97 9.10 7.21
CA LEU A 262 -6.27 10.39 7.15
C LEU A 262 -5.35 10.59 8.38
N LYS A 263 -5.82 10.23 9.58
CA LYS A 263 -4.99 10.26 10.80
C LYS A 263 -3.79 9.32 10.69
N MET A 264 -3.98 8.10 10.19
CA MET A 264 -2.88 7.16 9.96
C MET A 264 -1.81 7.73 9.00
N ILE A 265 -2.22 8.39 7.91
CA ILE A 265 -1.30 9.06 7.00
C ILE A 265 -0.51 10.15 7.74
N ALA A 266 -1.21 11.01 8.51
CA ALA A 266 -0.60 12.13 9.21
C ALA A 266 0.37 11.66 10.29
N VAL A 267 -0.02 10.71 11.14
CA VAL A 267 0.82 10.19 12.21
C VAL A 267 2.03 9.44 11.64
N THR A 268 1.85 8.64 10.58
CA THR A 268 2.97 7.99 9.88
C THR A 268 3.95 9.01 9.30
N ARG A 269 3.46 10.12 8.72
CA ARG A 269 4.32 11.20 8.21
C ARG A 269 5.10 11.88 9.33
N LEU A 270 4.46 12.15 10.46
CA LEU A 270 5.12 12.72 11.63
C LEU A 270 6.14 11.78 12.28
N TYR A 271 5.93 10.48 12.16
CA TYR A 271 6.85 9.50 12.72
C TYR A 271 8.05 9.18 11.81
N LEU A 272 7.84 9.07 10.49
CA LEU A 272 8.87 8.62 9.54
C LEU A 272 9.51 9.75 8.71
N HIS A 273 8.90 10.92 8.66
CA HIS A 273 9.32 12.14 7.96
C HIS A 273 9.48 12.00 6.43
N ASP A 274 10.39 11.17 5.92
CA ASP A 274 10.84 11.14 4.52
C ASP A 274 10.33 9.95 3.69
N VAL A 275 9.56 9.03 4.28
CA VAL A 275 9.00 7.87 3.58
C VAL A 275 7.96 8.29 2.54
N ASN A 276 7.86 7.53 1.44
CA ASN A 276 6.78 7.73 0.49
C ASN A 276 5.47 7.14 1.05
N ILE A 277 4.40 7.94 1.09
CA ILE A 277 3.07 7.50 1.56
C ILE A 277 2.08 7.66 0.42
N ALA A 278 1.38 6.58 0.08
CA ALA A 278 0.35 6.59 -0.94
C ALA A 278 -0.97 7.14 -0.40
N SER A 279 -1.58 8.07 -1.13
CA SER A 279 -3.00 8.39 -1.01
C SER A 279 -3.78 7.40 -1.87
N THR A 280 -4.36 6.40 -1.23
CA THR A 280 -4.89 5.21 -1.92
C THR A 280 -6.28 5.42 -2.51
N THR A 281 -6.65 4.55 -3.46
CA THR A 281 -8.00 4.53 -4.04
C THR A 281 -9.09 4.29 -3.00
N ALA A 282 -8.77 3.60 -1.89
CA ALA A 282 -9.71 3.40 -0.80
C ALA A 282 -10.23 4.72 -0.20
N LEU A 283 -9.38 5.74 -0.08
CA LEU A 283 -9.83 7.07 0.38
C LEU A 283 -10.81 7.71 -0.61
N GLN A 284 -10.56 7.58 -1.92
CA GLN A 284 -11.47 8.11 -2.94
C GLN A 284 -12.80 7.35 -3.00
N ALA A 285 -12.80 6.06 -2.69
CA ALA A 285 -14.03 5.27 -2.60
C ALA A 285 -14.90 5.67 -1.40
N LEU A 286 -14.31 6.24 -0.34
CA LEU A 286 -15.02 6.75 0.83
C LEU A 286 -15.52 8.19 0.64
N ALA A 287 -14.76 9.03 -0.08
CA ALA A 287 -15.16 10.40 -0.40
C ALA A 287 -14.55 10.82 -1.75
N PRO A 288 -15.29 11.57 -2.59
CA PRO A 288 -14.80 11.99 -3.91
C PRO A 288 -13.46 12.74 -3.87
N ASP A 289 -13.22 13.54 -2.83
CA ASP A 289 -11.99 14.30 -2.55
C ASP A 289 -11.01 13.57 -1.61
N GLY A 290 -11.25 12.27 -1.36
CA GLY A 290 -10.48 11.50 -0.37
C GLY A 290 -8.99 11.43 -0.68
N ARG A 291 -8.59 11.36 -1.97
CA ARG A 291 -7.17 11.39 -2.36
C ARG A 291 -6.51 12.73 -2.09
N GLU A 292 -7.18 13.83 -2.40
CA GLU A 292 -6.71 15.20 -2.15
C GLU A 292 -6.52 15.42 -0.65
N ARG A 293 -7.51 15.00 0.15
CA ARG A 293 -7.42 15.04 1.61
C ARG A 293 -6.24 14.21 2.14
N GLY A 294 -5.99 13.04 1.56
CA GLY A 294 -4.83 12.21 1.89
C GLY A 294 -3.50 12.91 1.58
N LEU A 295 -3.40 13.61 0.45
CA LEU A 295 -2.22 14.41 0.09
C LEU A 295 -2.01 15.59 1.05
N LEU A 296 -3.10 16.24 1.50
CA LEU A 296 -3.06 17.31 2.48
C LEU A 296 -2.77 16.79 3.90
N ALA A 297 -3.12 15.54 4.20
CA ALA A 297 -2.76 14.88 5.46
C ALA A 297 -1.30 14.37 5.50
N GLY A 298 -0.51 14.51 4.42
CA GLY A 298 0.90 14.15 4.43
C GLY A 298 1.33 13.08 3.43
N ALA A 299 0.43 12.48 2.65
CA ALA A 299 0.78 11.59 1.55
C ALA A 299 1.44 12.35 0.38
N ASN A 300 2.21 11.65 -0.45
CA ASN A 300 2.94 12.23 -1.58
C ASN A 300 2.95 11.36 -2.83
N VAL A 301 2.25 10.23 -2.83
CA VAL A 301 2.15 9.31 -3.97
C VAL A 301 0.69 9.07 -4.30
N ILE A 302 0.35 9.06 -5.59
CA ILE A 302 -0.93 8.56 -6.11
C ILE A 302 -0.67 7.48 -7.16
N MET A 303 -1.59 6.51 -7.22
CA MET A 303 -1.51 5.38 -8.15
C MET A 303 -2.83 5.29 -8.94
N PRO A 304 -2.99 6.10 -10.01
CA PRO A 304 -4.15 5.97 -10.87
C PRO A 304 -4.12 4.64 -11.62
N ASN A 305 -5.26 3.95 -11.68
CA ASN A 305 -5.41 2.76 -12.52
C ASN A 305 -5.34 3.18 -13.99
N ALA A 306 -4.39 2.62 -14.71
CA ALA A 306 -4.19 2.83 -16.13
C ALA A 306 -4.65 1.63 -16.97
N THR A 307 -5.11 0.55 -16.32
CA THR A 307 -5.57 -0.65 -17.02
C THR A 307 -6.88 -0.35 -17.75
N ALA A 308 -6.87 -0.51 -19.05
CA ALA A 308 -8.10 -0.47 -19.86
C ALA A 308 -8.85 -1.81 -19.74
N VAL A 309 -9.41 -2.09 -18.58
CA VAL A 309 -10.44 -3.11 -18.42
C VAL A 309 -11.75 -2.36 -18.30
N GLY A 310 -12.61 -2.59 -19.27
CA GLY A 310 -13.89 -1.95 -19.41
C GLY A 310 -14.86 -2.21 -18.26
#